data_32fb6b333a1832a59545edb6cf3e3e65
#
_entry.id   32fb6b333a1832a59545edb6cf3e3e65
#
_cell.length_a   1.000
_cell.length_b   1.000
_cell.length_c   1.000
_cell.angle_alpha   90.00
_cell.angle_beta   90.00
_cell.angle_gamma   90.00
#
_symmetry.space_group_name_H-M   'P 1'
#
loop_
_entity.id
_entity.type
_entity.pdbx_description
1 polymer ?
#
loop_
_entity_poly.entity_id
_entity_poly.type
_entity_poly.pdbx_seq_one_letter_code
_entity_poly.pdbx_strand_id
1 'polypeptide(L)'
;MKKLLSLFLVLVTLLGILPTAAFAADSEEEALGEVSIYNGEYELGYLSINGSVRKQIYTYFLYEANDGTQKESPAYCVNPNQYGVPQTVGPGESIKYLAEERASDPKVVGIISNGYPHRSLGELKLDNKYQAYYATKMALWCYLMPDWNIANLKVAPGLSGSELDIGNRILAAAKDIYKRGTTYNYMLSPRMTVTADKSTAYPVTIGGGEYKQQVFTVWSETWVYDYDVSVAFSNPDEVPEGTKIVDMNNNEITAVTTEGTSDGYAGQFKVLYPVGSIQGQSGNVQLSLSASVAQYAAMYAVCLEKDRYGNLQNYICDLDNNRQMELAAISSYADSTEDVPGETLLKIVKLEEGTETPAGGGCVQRG
;
A
#
# COMPACT_ATOMS: atom_id res chain seq x y z
N MET A 1 -40.41 -24.99 -31.07
CA MET A 1 -39.49 -25.79 -30.25
C MET A 1 -38.06 -25.82 -30.79
N LYS A 2 -37.83 -26.11 -32.11
CA LYS A 2 -36.45 -26.20 -32.64
C LYS A 2 -35.63 -24.92 -32.58
N LYS A 3 -36.23 -23.72 -32.69
CA LYS A 3 -35.54 -22.42 -32.59
C LYS A 3 -35.14 -22.03 -31.15
N LEU A 4 -35.90 -22.46 -30.15
CA LEU A 4 -35.58 -22.27 -28.74
C LEU A 4 -34.43 -23.18 -28.28
N LEU A 5 -34.36 -24.40 -28.82
CA LEU A 5 -33.29 -25.33 -28.51
C LEU A 5 -31.95 -24.89 -29.08
N SER A 6 -31.97 -24.29 -30.28
CA SER A 6 -30.77 -23.70 -30.91
C SER A 6 -30.23 -22.49 -30.14
N LEU A 7 -31.11 -21.61 -29.59
CA LEU A 7 -30.70 -20.47 -28.82
C LEU A 7 -30.09 -20.89 -27.46
N PHE A 8 -30.65 -21.95 -26.87
CA PHE A 8 -30.12 -22.51 -25.61
C PHE A 8 -28.74 -23.15 -25.78
N LEU A 9 -28.54 -23.84 -26.92
CA LEU A 9 -27.25 -24.49 -27.24
C LEU A 9 -26.15 -23.43 -27.50
N VAL A 10 -26.48 -22.30 -28.16
CA VAL A 10 -25.55 -21.21 -28.39
C VAL A 10 -25.21 -20.48 -27.09
N LEU A 11 -26.17 -20.34 -26.17
CA LEU A 11 -25.93 -19.74 -24.87
C LEU A 11 -25.02 -20.61 -23.99
N VAL A 12 -25.21 -21.94 -24.04
CA VAL A 12 -24.38 -22.88 -23.27
C VAL A 12 -22.96 -22.99 -23.85
N THR A 13 -22.80 -22.87 -25.18
CA THR A 13 -21.47 -22.84 -25.80
C THR A 13 -20.73 -21.53 -25.57
N LEU A 14 -21.43 -20.39 -25.47
CA LEU A 14 -20.83 -19.12 -25.12
C LEU A 14 -20.40 -19.05 -23.65
N LEU A 15 -21.11 -19.74 -22.76
CA LEU A 15 -20.71 -19.88 -21.35
C LEU A 15 -19.56 -20.89 -21.15
N GLY A 16 -19.36 -21.80 -22.11
CA GLY A 16 -18.26 -22.79 -22.06
C GLY A 16 -16.93 -22.34 -22.69
N ILE A 17 -16.89 -21.13 -23.30
CA ILE A 17 -15.68 -20.56 -23.92
C ILE A 17 -15.13 -19.37 -23.09
N LEU A 18 -15.71 -19.07 -21.96
CA LEU A 18 -14.97 -18.29 -20.99
C LEU A 18 -13.76 -19.17 -20.60
N PRO A 19 -12.51 -18.72 -20.80
CA PRO A 19 -11.42 -19.37 -20.13
C PRO A 19 -11.81 -19.31 -18.64
N THR A 20 -12.11 -20.45 -18.08
CA THR A 20 -11.89 -20.63 -16.67
C THR A 20 -10.38 -20.45 -16.53
N ALA A 21 -9.92 -19.20 -16.48
CA ALA A 21 -8.77 -18.94 -15.65
C ALA A 21 -9.23 -19.53 -14.32
N ALA A 22 -8.84 -20.75 -14.10
CA ALA A 22 -8.81 -21.34 -12.79
C ALA A 22 -7.93 -20.38 -12.00
N PHE A 23 -8.57 -19.44 -11.32
CA PHE A 23 -8.01 -18.87 -10.11
C PHE A 23 -8.10 -19.99 -9.06
N ALA A 24 -7.36 -21.05 -9.30
CA ALA A 24 -6.74 -21.81 -8.25
C ALA A 24 -5.52 -20.96 -7.86
N ALA A 25 -5.77 -19.83 -7.25
CA ALA A 25 -4.89 -19.41 -6.21
C ALA A 25 -5.14 -20.39 -5.06
N ASP A 26 -4.52 -21.56 -5.12
CA ASP A 26 -3.87 -22.04 -3.93
C ASP A 26 -2.86 -20.94 -3.58
N SER A 27 -3.33 -19.92 -2.88
CA SER A 27 -2.46 -19.20 -1.97
C SER A 27 -2.11 -20.25 -0.91
N GLU A 28 -1.11 -21.09 -1.20
CA GLU A 28 -0.21 -21.48 -0.14
C GLU A 28 0.17 -20.14 0.48
N GLU A 29 -0.39 -19.86 1.66
CA GLU A 29 0.17 -18.84 2.56
C GLU A 29 1.65 -19.19 2.56
N GLU A 30 2.48 -18.41 1.86
CA GLU A 30 3.92 -18.55 1.95
C GLU A 30 4.23 -18.21 3.39
N ALA A 31 4.23 -19.25 4.20
CA ALA A 31 4.81 -19.15 5.53
C ALA A 31 6.26 -18.80 5.28
N LEU A 32 6.61 -17.52 5.47
CA LEU A 32 7.95 -16.98 5.21
C LEU A 32 9.03 -17.63 6.09
N GLY A 33 8.64 -18.66 6.83
CA GLY A 33 9.53 -19.46 7.65
C GLY A 33 9.64 -18.97 9.09
N GLU A 34 10.53 -19.61 9.81
CA GLU A 34 10.83 -19.26 11.20
C GLU A 34 11.69 -18.00 11.26
N VAL A 35 11.30 -17.04 12.08
CA VAL A 35 12.11 -15.86 12.43
C VAL A 35 12.47 -15.89 13.90
N SER A 36 13.61 -15.31 14.23
CA SER A 36 14.08 -15.19 15.60
C SER A 36 13.98 -13.74 16.08
N ILE A 37 13.32 -13.53 17.21
CA ILE A 37 13.14 -12.20 17.81
C ILE A 37 14.11 -12.05 19.00
N TYR A 38 14.77 -10.90 19.07
CA TYR A 38 15.81 -10.57 20.05
C TYR A 38 15.46 -9.32 20.83
N ASN A 39 15.88 -9.26 22.08
CA ASN A 39 15.96 -8.01 22.82
C ASN A 39 17.34 -7.38 22.63
N GLY A 40 17.36 -6.08 22.40
CA GLY A 40 18.59 -5.30 22.42
C GLY A 40 19.01 -4.95 23.85
N GLU A 41 20.17 -4.28 23.96
CA GLU A 41 20.78 -3.93 25.24
C GLU A 41 20.18 -2.66 25.87
N TYR A 42 19.48 -1.83 25.08
CA TYR A 42 19.05 -0.51 25.52
C TYR A 42 17.57 -0.47 25.89
N GLU A 43 17.31 -0.14 27.15
CA GLU A 43 15.98 0.19 27.64
C GLU A 43 15.84 1.72 27.75
N LEU A 44 14.82 2.27 27.12
CA LEU A 44 14.50 3.70 27.18
C LEU A 44 13.25 3.96 28.02
N GLY A 45 13.26 5.06 28.78
CA GLY A 45 12.18 5.44 29.68
C GLY A 45 11.92 6.95 29.69
N TYR A 46 11.92 7.58 28.52
CA TYR A 46 11.75 9.04 28.39
C TYR A 46 10.31 9.54 28.48
N LEU A 47 9.33 8.65 28.37
CA LEU A 47 7.91 9.03 28.38
C LEU A 47 7.14 8.39 29.54
N SER A 48 6.10 9.08 29.97
CA SER A 48 5.13 8.60 30.96
C SER A 48 3.71 8.76 30.47
N ILE A 49 2.84 7.84 30.89
CA ILE A 49 1.41 7.92 30.64
C ILE A 49 0.65 7.54 31.91
N ASN A 50 -0.43 8.24 32.19
CA ASN A 50 -1.21 8.07 33.43
C ASN A 50 -0.33 8.06 34.71
N GLY A 51 0.70 8.94 34.73
CA GLY A 51 1.62 9.09 35.88
C GLY A 51 2.71 8.03 36.00
N SER A 52 2.76 7.03 35.10
CA SER A 52 3.75 5.95 35.13
C SER A 52 4.76 6.10 33.99
N VAL A 53 6.05 6.05 34.32
CA VAL A 53 7.13 5.99 33.32
C VAL A 53 7.05 4.66 32.56
N ARG A 54 7.15 4.73 31.24
CA ARG A 54 7.06 3.56 30.35
C ARG A 54 8.42 3.24 29.79
N LYS A 55 9.02 2.22 30.39
CA LYS A 55 10.29 1.69 29.92
C LYS A 55 10.05 0.67 28.82
N GLN A 56 10.83 0.78 27.75
CA GLN A 56 10.75 -0.13 26.60
C GLN A 56 12.17 -0.50 26.16
N ILE A 57 12.34 -1.79 25.92
CA ILE A 57 13.56 -2.32 25.32
C ILE A 57 13.40 -2.35 23.78
N TYR A 58 14.48 -2.10 23.08
CA TYR A 58 14.53 -2.28 21.62
C TYR A 58 14.42 -3.77 21.30
N THR A 59 13.42 -4.16 20.54
CA THR A 59 13.19 -5.54 20.11
C THR A 59 13.29 -5.60 18.59
N TYR A 60 13.97 -6.61 18.06
CA TYR A 60 14.26 -6.73 16.64
C TYR A 60 14.32 -8.20 16.19
N PHE A 61 14.18 -8.43 14.89
CA PHE A 61 14.47 -9.71 14.26
C PHE A 61 15.63 -9.56 13.27
N LEU A 62 16.32 -10.68 13.01
CA LEU A 62 17.41 -10.73 12.05
C LEU A 62 16.92 -11.41 10.77
N TYR A 63 17.33 -10.86 9.64
CA TYR A 63 17.06 -11.43 8.33
C TYR A 63 18.29 -11.29 7.42
N GLU A 64 18.36 -12.17 6.42
CA GLU A 64 19.40 -12.10 5.42
C GLU A 64 18.90 -11.23 4.24
N ALA A 65 19.62 -10.18 3.93
CA ALA A 65 19.30 -9.32 2.79
C ALA A 65 19.78 -9.94 1.47
N ASN A 66 19.29 -9.44 0.34
CA ASN A 66 19.63 -9.94 -1.00
C ASN A 66 21.15 -9.89 -1.32
N ASP A 67 21.90 -9.09 -0.60
CA ASP A 67 23.36 -9.00 -0.69
C ASP A 67 24.12 -10.01 0.18
N GLY A 68 23.39 -10.93 0.83
CA GLY A 68 23.93 -11.92 1.75
C GLY A 68 24.35 -11.35 3.11
N THR A 69 24.08 -10.07 3.39
CA THR A 69 24.39 -9.48 4.70
C THR A 69 23.24 -9.71 5.67
N GLN A 70 23.62 -9.96 6.93
CA GLN A 70 22.61 -10.05 8.00
C GLN A 70 22.22 -8.64 8.44
N LYS A 71 20.92 -8.35 8.38
CA LYS A 71 20.32 -7.09 8.78
C LYS A 71 19.35 -7.32 9.95
N GLU A 72 19.12 -6.26 10.72
CA GLU A 72 18.12 -6.25 11.76
C GLU A 72 16.95 -5.32 11.36
N SER A 73 15.74 -5.70 11.71
CA SER A 73 14.55 -4.86 11.60
C SER A 73 13.80 -4.81 12.94
N PRO A 74 13.19 -3.68 13.29
CA PRO A 74 12.45 -3.59 14.55
C PRO A 74 11.25 -4.54 14.54
N ALA A 75 11.00 -5.14 15.71
CA ALA A 75 9.83 -5.96 15.96
C ALA A 75 8.93 -5.27 16.99
N TYR A 76 7.72 -4.91 16.57
CA TYR A 76 6.76 -4.19 17.41
C TYR A 76 5.74 -5.14 18.02
N CYS A 77 5.76 -5.28 19.34
CA CYS A 77 4.76 -6.07 20.07
C CYS A 77 3.36 -5.46 19.88
N VAL A 78 2.41 -6.27 19.43
CA VAL A 78 1.00 -5.87 19.21
C VAL A 78 0.07 -6.35 20.36
N ASN A 79 0.61 -7.03 21.35
CA ASN A 79 -0.12 -7.50 22.52
C ASN A 79 0.45 -6.85 23.80
N PRO A 80 0.23 -5.55 24.04
CA PRO A 80 0.88 -4.80 25.12
C PRO A 80 0.55 -5.30 26.54
N ASN A 81 -0.51 -6.08 26.71
CA ASN A 81 -0.91 -6.69 27.98
C ASN A 81 -0.24 -8.03 28.25
N GLN A 82 0.58 -8.52 27.32
CA GLN A 82 1.31 -9.78 27.46
C GLN A 82 2.80 -9.52 27.67
N TYR A 83 3.48 -10.49 28.27
CA TYR A 83 4.93 -10.40 28.43
C TYR A 83 5.62 -10.49 27.07
N GLY A 84 6.58 -9.63 26.82
CA GLY A 84 7.42 -9.63 25.62
C GLY A 84 8.41 -10.80 25.60
N VAL A 85 9.35 -10.73 24.67
CA VAL A 85 10.50 -11.65 24.68
C VAL A 85 11.08 -11.65 26.09
N PRO A 86 11.23 -12.82 26.75
CA PRO A 86 11.62 -12.88 28.16
C PRO A 86 12.96 -12.18 28.37
N GLN A 87 13.02 -11.32 29.37
CA GLN A 87 14.29 -10.66 29.78
C GLN A 87 15.35 -11.66 30.32
N THR A 88 14.92 -12.90 30.59
CA THR A 88 15.83 -14.00 31.02
C THR A 88 16.53 -14.67 29.85
N VAL A 89 16.15 -14.31 28.59
CA VAL A 89 16.91 -14.68 27.41
C VAL A 89 18.07 -13.69 27.37
N GLY A 90 19.29 -14.17 27.55
CA GLY A 90 20.50 -13.33 27.58
C GLY A 90 20.69 -12.56 26.27
N PRO A 91 21.58 -11.55 26.21
CA PRO A 91 21.93 -10.90 24.99
C PRO A 91 22.35 -11.93 23.93
N GLY A 92 21.63 -11.99 22.82
CA GLY A 92 21.86 -12.97 21.75
C GLY A 92 21.06 -14.26 21.84
N GLU A 93 20.27 -14.50 22.89
CA GLU A 93 19.27 -15.56 22.88
C GLU A 93 17.98 -15.07 22.19
N SER A 94 17.46 -15.88 21.31
CA SER A 94 16.26 -15.57 20.52
C SER A 94 15.11 -16.49 20.88
N ILE A 95 13.91 -16.03 20.65
CA ILE A 95 12.73 -16.89 20.60
C ILE A 95 12.31 -17.03 19.15
N LYS A 96 11.92 -18.23 18.77
CA LYS A 96 11.47 -18.54 17.44
C LYS A 96 9.99 -18.24 17.27
N TYR A 97 9.67 -17.64 16.15
CA TYR A 97 8.33 -17.29 15.73
C TYR A 97 8.11 -17.75 14.28
N LEU A 98 6.88 -18.06 13.94
CA LEU A 98 6.48 -18.24 12.55
C LEU A 98 6.14 -16.88 11.97
N ALA A 99 6.79 -16.51 10.87
CA ALA A 99 6.46 -15.31 10.13
C ALA A 99 5.30 -15.61 9.19
N GLU A 100 4.25 -14.77 9.25
CA GLU A 100 3.08 -14.88 8.37
C GLU A 100 2.54 -13.51 8.02
N GLU A 101 2.09 -13.33 6.79
CA GLU A 101 1.36 -12.14 6.38
C GLU A 101 -0.06 -12.23 6.93
N ARG A 102 -0.53 -11.16 7.55
CA ARG A 102 -1.90 -11.06 8.05
C ARG A 102 -2.52 -9.72 7.71
N ALA A 103 -3.81 -9.76 7.43
CA ALA A 103 -4.61 -8.54 7.44
C ALA A 103 -4.49 -7.86 8.80
N SER A 104 -4.14 -6.57 8.79
CA SER A 104 -3.95 -5.78 10.01
C SER A 104 -4.93 -4.62 10.03
N ASP A 105 -5.17 -4.10 11.23
CA ASP A 105 -5.89 -2.83 11.38
C ASP A 105 -5.14 -1.72 10.60
N PRO A 106 -5.79 -1.03 9.64
CA PRO A 106 -5.17 0.01 8.83
C PRO A 106 -4.47 1.09 9.64
N LYS A 107 -4.94 1.38 10.86
CA LYS A 107 -4.29 2.34 11.75
C LYS A 107 -3.02 1.80 12.40
N VAL A 108 -2.96 0.50 12.68
CA VAL A 108 -1.74 -0.16 13.15
C VAL A 108 -0.67 -0.06 12.05
N VAL A 109 -1.03 -0.44 10.83
CA VAL A 109 -0.17 -0.31 9.64
C VAL A 109 0.24 1.16 9.46
N GLY A 110 -0.72 2.09 9.52
CA GLY A 110 -0.46 3.51 9.39
C GLY A 110 0.51 4.07 10.43
N ILE A 111 0.41 3.65 11.69
CA ILE A 111 1.32 4.09 12.75
C ILE A 111 2.73 3.57 12.49
N ILE A 112 2.88 2.30 12.13
CA ILE A 112 4.20 1.70 11.91
C ILE A 112 4.84 2.28 10.65
N SER A 113 4.09 2.46 9.55
CA SER A 113 4.59 3.04 8.31
C SER A 113 5.00 4.52 8.45
N ASN A 114 4.41 5.26 9.39
CA ASN A 114 4.82 6.62 9.74
C ASN A 114 5.85 6.68 10.87
N GLY A 115 6.33 5.54 11.34
CA GLY A 115 7.35 5.39 12.34
C GLY A 115 8.68 4.87 11.78
N TYR A 116 9.55 4.40 12.67
CA TYR A 116 10.80 3.76 12.32
C TYR A 116 10.55 2.28 11.94
N PRO A 117 11.21 1.70 10.90
CA PRO A 117 12.28 2.31 10.09
C PRO A 117 11.79 3.05 8.85
N HIS A 118 10.48 3.07 8.56
CA HIS A 118 9.91 3.61 7.33
C HIS A 118 10.09 5.13 7.18
N ARG A 119 10.19 5.83 8.30
CA ARG A 119 10.68 7.22 8.32
C ARG A 119 12.09 7.27 8.89
N SER A 120 12.94 8.04 8.24
CA SER A 120 14.33 8.25 8.64
C SER A 120 14.44 8.97 9.99
N LEU A 121 15.59 8.82 10.64
CA LEU A 121 15.89 9.55 11.89
C LEU A 121 15.78 11.06 11.71
N GLY A 122 16.19 11.58 10.54
CA GLY A 122 16.10 13.01 10.21
C GLY A 122 14.66 13.50 10.14
N GLU A 123 13.76 12.76 9.49
CA GLU A 123 12.32 13.10 9.42
C GLU A 123 11.65 13.04 10.79
N LEU A 124 12.05 12.08 11.62
CA LEU A 124 11.57 11.97 13.00
C LEU A 124 12.22 12.94 13.96
N LYS A 125 13.31 13.64 13.55
CA LYS A 125 14.14 14.54 14.36
C LYS A 125 14.72 13.89 15.61
N LEU A 126 15.16 12.64 15.46
CA LEU A 126 15.71 11.80 16.52
C LEU A 126 17.16 11.40 16.21
N ASP A 127 17.95 11.15 17.26
CA ASP A 127 19.39 10.99 17.14
C ASP A 127 19.80 9.56 16.75
N ASN A 128 18.98 8.57 17.10
CA ASN A 128 19.31 7.16 16.89
C ASN A 128 18.07 6.26 16.78
N LYS A 129 18.30 5.04 16.33
CA LYS A 129 17.25 4.03 16.11
C LYS A 129 16.48 3.66 17.38
N TYR A 130 17.11 3.71 18.54
CA TYR A 130 16.45 3.35 19.79
C TYR A 130 15.40 4.37 20.20
N GLN A 131 15.71 5.67 20.06
CA GLN A 131 14.74 6.75 20.26
C GLN A 131 13.58 6.66 19.29
N ALA A 132 13.88 6.37 18.00
CA ALA A 132 12.89 6.27 16.95
C ALA A 132 11.96 5.06 17.14
N TYR A 133 12.53 3.90 17.46
CA TYR A 133 11.76 2.71 17.84
C TYR A 133 10.85 2.98 19.05
N TYR A 134 11.40 3.60 20.09
CA TYR A 134 10.66 3.90 21.31
C TYR A 134 9.48 4.83 21.03
N ALA A 135 9.68 5.90 20.24
CA ALA A 135 8.62 6.81 19.83
C ALA A 135 7.51 6.08 19.06
N THR A 136 7.88 5.22 18.10
CA THR A 136 6.95 4.44 17.30
C THR A 136 6.16 3.45 18.17
N LYS A 137 6.84 2.73 19.05
CA LYS A 137 6.21 1.78 19.97
C LYS A 137 5.23 2.46 20.92
N MET A 138 5.57 3.63 21.45
CA MET A 138 4.69 4.41 22.32
C MET A 138 3.46 4.93 21.58
N ALA A 139 3.61 5.36 20.32
CA ALA A 139 2.49 5.73 19.47
C ALA A 139 1.55 4.53 19.22
N LEU A 140 2.12 3.39 18.85
CA LEU A 140 1.38 2.15 18.61
C LEU A 140 0.61 1.71 19.87
N TRP A 141 1.24 1.74 21.03
CA TRP A 141 0.59 1.31 22.25
C TRP A 141 -0.47 2.29 22.74
N CYS A 142 -0.34 3.59 22.49
CA CYS A 142 -1.42 4.55 22.72
C CYS A 142 -2.64 4.27 21.84
N TYR A 143 -2.48 3.59 20.73
CA TYR A 143 -3.59 3.14 19.90
C TYR A 143 -4.19 1.80 20.37
N LEU A 144 -3.33 0.84 20.70
CA LEU A 144 -3.75 -0.52 21.08
C LEU A 144 -4.34 -0.63 22.49
N MET A 145 -3.92 0.24 23.42
CA MET A 145 -4.35 0.19 24.81
C MET A 145 -5.57 1.09 25.04
N PRO A 146 -6.72 0.53 25.46
CA PRO A 146 -7.95 1.31 25.65
C PRO A 146 -7.81 2.50 26.64
N ASP A 147 -6.99 2.31 27.67
CA ASP A 147 -6.80 3.31 28.74
C ASP A 147 -5.67 4.31 28.45
N TRP A 148 -5.01 4.19 27.28
CA TRP A 148 -3.92 5.07 26.92
C TRP A 148 -4.37 6.12 25.90
N ASN A 149 -4.54 7.33 26.36
CA ASN A 149 -4.83 8.44 25.45
C ASN A 149 -3.53 9.15 25.11
N ILE A 150 -3.24 9.30 23.82
CA ILE A 150 -2.05 10.00 23.30
C ILE A 150 -1.92 11.42 23.85
N ALA A 151 -3.03 12.10 24.15
CA ALA A 151 -3.03 13.43 24.77
C ALA A 151 -2.42 13.41 26.20
N ASN A 152 -2.50 12.27 26.89
CA ASN A 152 -1.95 12.10 28.23
C ASN A 152 -0.49 11.64 28.23
N LEU A 153 0.07 11.36 27.05
CA LEU A 153 1.49 11.03 26.92
C LEU A 153 2.33 12.27 27.20
N LYS A 154 3.26 12.17 28.13
CA LYS A 154 4.12 13.26 28.61
C LYS A 154 5.57 12.79 28.72
N VAL A 155 6.48 13.72 28.79
CA VAL A 155 7.87 13.42 29.16
C VAL A 155 7.89 12.87 30.59
N ALA A 156 8.77 11.90 30.82
CA ALA A 156 8.94 11.28 32.14
C ALA A 156 9.37 12.35 33.19
N PRO A 157 8.82 12.28 34.40
CA PRO A 157 9.20 13.23 35.44
C PRO A 157 10.66 13.01 35.87
N GLY A 158 11.32 14.10 36.27
CA GLY A 158 12.69 14.07 36.75
C GLY A 158 13.79 14.23 35.71
N LEU A 159 13.45 14.26 34.42
CA LEU A 159 14.42 14.56 33.37
C LEU A 159 14.80 16.06 33.38
N SER A 160 16.05 16.35 33.09
CA SER A 160 16.59 17.72 33.06
C SER A 160 17.66 17.86 31.98
N GLY A 161 17.98 19.11 31.59
CA GLY A 161 19.01 19.41 30.60
C GLY A 161 18.81 18.63 29.28
N SER A 162 19.86 18.01 28.78
CA SER A 162 19.84 17.27 27.53
C SER A 162 18.85 16.08 27.53
N GLU A 163 18.62 15.42 28.65
CA GLU A 163 17.66 14.33 28.73
C GLU A 163 16.23 14.83 28.55
N LEU A 164 15.90 15.99 29.11
CA LEU A 164 14.61 16.62 28.92
C LEU A 164 14.40 17.00 27.44
N ASP A 165 15.42 17.53 26.76
CA ASP A 165 15.35 17.87 25.34
C ASP A 165 15.14 16.64 24.47
N ILE A 166 15.85 15.54 24.75
CA ILE A 166 15.64 14.24 24.10
C ILE A 166 14.21 13.76 24.34
N GLY A 167 13.74 13.79 25.58
CA GLY A 167 12.38 13.37 25.94
C GLY A 167 11.30 14.19 25.21
N ASN A 168 11.50 15.50 25.05
CA ASN A 168 10.59 16.37 24.29
C ASN A 168 10.56 16.02 22.81
N ARG A 169 11.70 15.72 22.19
CA ARG A 169 11.76 15.30 20.77
C ARG A 169 11.10 13.96 20.56
N ILE A 170 11.34 12.99 21.44
CA ILE A 170 10.69 11.66 21.41
C ILE A 170 9.16 11.83 21.56
N LEU A 171 8.69 12.67 22.47
CA LEU A 171 7.27 12.94 22.67
C LEU A 171 6.62 13.56 21.42
N ALA A 172 7.31 14.53 20.81
CA ALA A 172 6.83 15.15 19.58
C ALA A 172 6.75 14.14 18.43
N ALA A 173 7.77 13.29 18.26
CA ALA A 173 7.79 12.23 17.27
C ALA A 173 6.65 11.21 17.49
N ALA A 174 6.46 10.74 18.72
CA ALA A 174 5.38 9.79 19.04
C ALA A 174 3.99 10.35 18.71
N LYS A 175 3.75 11.62 19.03
CA LYS A 175 2.47 12.30 18.72
C LYS A 175 2.27 12.52 17.22
N ASP A 176 3.34 12.86 16.49
CA ASP A 176 3.28 13.03 15.02
C ASP A 176 3.02 11.69 14.34
N ILE A 177 3.73 10.63 14.72
CA ILE A 177 3.52 9.26 14.23
C ILE A 177 2.06 8.82 14.47
N TYR A 178 1.58 8.97 15.70
CA TYR A 178 0.20 8.61 16.05
C TYR A 178 -0.82 9.38 15.20
N LYS A 179 -0.66 10.70 15.12
CA LYS A 179 -1.58 11.56 14.36
C LYS A 179 -1.62 11.15 12.89
N ARG A 180 -0.47 10.98 12.25
CA ARG A 180 -0.39 10.58 10.83
C ARG A 180 -1.01 9.19 10.63
N GLY A 181 -0.59 8.22 11.40
CA GLY A 181 -1.03 6.84 11.27
C GLY A 181 -2.53 6.63 11.55
N THR A 182 -3.15 7.47 12.39
CA THR A 182 -4.58 7.35 12.71
C THR A 182 -5.49 8.26 11.88
N THR A 183 -4.93 9.28 11.21
CA THR A 183 -5.70 10.24 10.41
C THR A 183 -5.91 9.72 8.99
N TYR A 184 -4.87 9.11 8.39
CA TYR A 184 -4.94 8.59 7.04
C TYR A 184 -5.48 7.17 7.03
N ASN A 185 -6.31 6.89 6.01
CA ASN A 185 -6.82 5.54 5.81
C ASN A 185 -5.79 4.74 4.99
N TYR A 186 -4.90 4.03 5.68
CA TYR A 186 -3.95 3.14 5.04
C TYR A 186 -4.68 1.88 4.60
N MET A 187 -5.01 1.80 3.32
CA MET A 187 -5.65 0.61 2.76
C MET A 187 -4.61 -0.47 2.51
N LEU A 188 -4.91 -1.68 2.94
CA LEU A 188 -4.08 -2.85 2.66
C LEU A 188 -4.05 -3.20 1.17
N SER A 189 -5.06 -2.76 0.42
CA SER A 189 -5.12 -2.88 -1.04
C SER A 189 -5.36 -1.51 -1.64
N PRO A 190 -4.34 -0.87 -2.18
CA PRO A 190 -4.51 0.39 -2.87
C PRO A 190 -5.43 0.19 -4.06
N ARG A 191 -6.32 1.14 -4.28
CA ARG A 191 -7.15 1.16 -5.47
C ARG A 191 -6.70 2.30 -6.33
N MET A 192 -6.33 1.97 -7.57
CA MET A 192 -6.14 2.96 -8.60
C MET A 192 -7.30 2.90 -9.57
N THR A 193 -7.66 4.04 -10.10
CA THR A 193 -8.70 4.16 -11.14
C THR A 193 -8.22 5.10 -12.22
N VAL A 194 -8.70 4.87 -13.43
CA VAL A 194 -8.47 5.76 -14.58
C VAL A 194 -9.82 6.24 -15.09
N THR A 195 -9.97 7.54 -15.20
CA THR A 195 -11.20 8.15 -15.72
C THR A 195 -10.90 8.96 -16.96
N ALA A 196 -11.75 8.87 -17.96
CA ALA A 196 -11.68 9.73 -19.15
C ALA A 196 -12.54 10.98 -18.94
N ASP A 197 -12.12 12.10 -19.50
CA ASP A 197 -12.86 13.37 -19.49
C ASP A 197 -14.15 13.29 -20.33
N LYS A 198 -14.11 12.52 -21.41
CA LYS A 198 -15.24 12.26 -22.31
C LYS A 198 -15.27 10.80 -22.74
N SER A 199 -16.42 10.32 -23.14
CA SER A 199 -16.61 8.95 -23.63
C SER A 199 -15.89 8.69 -24.97
N THR A 200 -15.65 9.72 -25.78
CA THR A 200 -15.02 9.64 -27.09
C THR A 200 -14.08 10.81 -27.29
N ALA A 201 -12.97 10.58 -28.00
CA ALA A 201 -12.01 11.62 -28.37
C ALA A 201 -12.67 12.73 -29.19
N TYR A 202 -12.34 13.98 -28.91
CA TYR A 202 -12.89 15.17 -29.49
C TYR A 202 -11.85 16.00 -30.25
N PRO A 203 -12.26 16.82 -31.25
CA PRO A 203 -11.35 17.56 -32.10
C PRO A 203 -10.47 18.55 -31.33
N VAL A 204 -9.20 18.65 -31.75
CA VAL A 204 -8.22 19.62 -31.25
C VAL A 204 -7.18 19.92 -32.35
N THR A 205 -6.67 21.14 -32.38
CA THR A 205 -5.55 21.54 -33.23
C THR A 205 -4.29 21.70 -32.39
N ILE A 206 -3.22 20.94 -32.71
CA ILE A 206 -1.96 20.96 -32.00
C ILE A 206 -0.83 21.14 -33.00
N GLY A 207 -0.03 22.21 -32.86
CA GLY A 207 1.13 22.47 -33.71
C GLY A 207 0.78 22.59 -35.20
N GLY A 208 -0.47 22.98 -35.55
CA GLY A 208 -0.98 23.06 -36.93
C GLY A 208 -1.49 21.72 -37.48
N GLY A 209 -1.42 20.63 -36.76
CA GLY A 209 -2.02 19.34 -37.07
C GLY A 209 -3.42 19.20 -36.43
N GLU A 210 -4.33 18.52 -37.15
CA GLU A 210 -5.66 18.22 -36.64
C GLU A 210 -5.67 16.83 -35.99
N TYR A 211 -6.13 16.79 -34.76
CA TYR A 211 -6.21 15.57 -33.94
C TYR A 211 -7.60 15.46 -33.30
N LYS A 212 -7.93 14.25 -32.88
CA LYS A 212 -8.91 14.02 -31.81
C LYS A 212 -8.20 13.60 -30.55
N GLN A 213 -8.53 14.21 -29.42
CA GLN A 213 -7.93 13.89 -28.13
C GLN A 213 -8.95 13.33 -27.15
N GLN A 214 -8.46 12.47 -26.25
CA GLN A 214 -9.18 12.07 -25.05
C GLN A 214 -8.23 12.21 -23.88
N VAL A 215 -8.67 12.84 -22.78
CA VAL A 215 -7.85 13.08 -21.59
C VAL A 215 -8.19 12.04 -20.54
N PHE A 216 -7.17 11.46 -19.98
CA PHE A 216 -7.29 10.47 -18.89
C PHE A 216 -6.69 11.02 -17.63
N THR A 217 -7.39 10.81 -16.50
CA THR A 217 -6.91 11.11 -15.16
C THR A 217 -6.74 9.82 -14.38
N VAL A 218 -5.57 9.63 -13.80
CA VAL A 218 -5.26 8.53 -12.92
C VAL A 218 -5.48 8.98 -11.47
N TRP A 219 -6.19 8.17 -10.71
CA TRP A 219 -6.49 8.41 -9.30
C TRP A 219 -6.01 7.24 -8.46
N SER A 220 -5.57 7.52 -7.25
CA SER A 220 -5.26 6.52 -6.24
C SER A 220 -6.05 6.79 -4.97
N GLU A 221 -6.68 5.76 -4.39
CA GLU A 221 -7.34 5.86 -3.08
C GLU A 221 -6.33 5.81 -1.93
N THR A 222 -5.07 5.48 -2.22
CA THR A 222 -3.98 5.52 -1.26
C THR A 222 -3.15 6.78 -1.46
N TRP A 223 -2.54 7.24 -0.37
CA TRP A 223 -1.59 8.32 -0.50
C TRP A 223 -0.39 7.84 -1.32
N VAL A 224 -0.11 8.56 -2.38
CA VAL A 224 0.92 8.21 -3.33
C VAL A 224 2.06 9.21 -3.18
N TYR A 225 3.25 8.67 -2.92
CA TYR A 225 4.50 9.41 -3.05
C TYR A 225 4.91 9.48 -4.53
N ASP A 226 6.04 10.13 -4.82
CA ASP A 226 6.59 10.20 -6.16
C ASP A 226 6.62 8.83 -6.82
N TYR A 227 5.90 8.67 -7.91
CA TYR A 227 5.90 7.44 -8.68
C TYR A 227 5.55 7.68 -10.13
N ASP A 228 5.98 6.75 -10.97
CA ASP A 228 5.67 6.70 -12.37
C ASP A 228 4.55 5.69 -12.62
N VAL A 229 3.49 6.14 -13.29
CA VAL A 229 2.50 5.26 -13.88
C VAL A 229 2.88 5.04 -15.33
N SER A 230 3.42 3.88 -15.63
CA SER A 230 3.72 3.49 -17.01
C SER A 230 2.43 3.40 -17.81
N VAL A 231 2.42 3.95 -19.01
CA VAL A 231 1.27 3.93 -19.93
C VAL A 231 1.72 3.43 -21.28
N ALA A 232 1.03 2.44 -21.84
CA ALA A 232 1.31 1.89 -23.14
C ALA A 232 0.03 1.45 -23.85
N PHE A 233 0.09 1.25 -25.17
CA PHE A 233 -0.97 0.54 -25.90
C PHE A 233 -0.85 -0.96 -25.66
N SER A 234 -1.93 -1.61 -25.29
CA SER A 234 -1.94 -3.07 -25.05
C SER A 234 -1.72 -3.86 -26.35
N ASN A 235 -2.18 -3.32 -27.48
CA ASN A 235 -2.12 -3.94 -28.79
C ASN A 235 -1.64 -2.90 -29.84
N PRO A 236 -0.34 -2.61 -29.91
CA PRO A 236 0.19 -1.54 -30.78
C PRO A 236 -0.17 -1.71 -32.26
N ASP A 237 -0.28 -2.95 -32.75
CA ASP A 237 -0.60 -3.26 -34.16
C ASP A 237 -2.05 -2.91 -34.55
N GLU A 238 -2.93 -2.74 -33.59
CA GLU A 238 -4.34 -2.38 -33.81
C GLU A 238 -4.61 -0.87 -33.65
N VAL A 239 -3.57 -0.11 -33.34
CA VAL A 239 -3.68 1.33 -33.09
C VAL A 239 -3.63 2.10 -34.42
N PRO A 240 -4.54 3.07 -34.69
CA PRO A 240 -4.45 3.89 -35.87
C PRO A 240 -3.10 4.57 -36.03
N GLU A 241 -2.58 4.60 -37.26
CA GLU A 241 -1.23 5.14 -37.51
C GLU A 241 -1.07 6.58 -36.98
N GLY A 242 0.04 6.84 -36.33
CA GLY A 242 0.37 8.13 -35.75
C GLY A 242 -0.38 8.50 -34.46
N THR A 243 -1.15 7.56 -33.89
CA THR A 243 -1.74 7.74 -32.55
C THR A 243 -0.64 7.80 -31.50
N LYS A 244 -0.79 8.72 -30.55
CA LYS A 244 0.25 9.00 -29.54
C LYS A 244 -0.35 9.07 -28.15
N ILE A 245 0.47 8.66 -27.16
CA ILE A 245 0.24 8.96 -25.74
C ILE A 245 1.14 10.14 -25.40
N VAL A 246 0.55 11.22 -24.87
CA VAL A 246 1.27 12.47 -24.58
C VAL A 246 0.90 13.02 -23.19
N ASP A 247 1.78 13.83 -22.64
CA ASP A 247 1.51 14.62 -21.43
C ASP A 247 0.52 15.76 -21.73
N MET A 248 0.22 16.56 -20.70
CA MET A 248 -0.68 17.71 -20.86
C MET A 248 -0.09 18.82 -21.74
N ASN A 249 1.24 18.82 -21.98
CA ASN A 249 1.96 19.74 -22.85
C ASN A 249 2.16 19.22 -24.28
N ASN A 250 1.61 18.02 -24.58
CA ASN A 250 1.70 17.32 -25.87
C ASN A 250 3.08 16.71 -26.18
N ASN A 251 3.92 16.48 -25.20
CA ASN A 251 5.14 15.69 -25.35
C ASN A 251 4.80 14.20 -25.27
N GLU A 252 5.40 13.37 -26.13
CA GLU A 252 5.22 11.92 -26.07
C GLU A 252 5.81 11.38 -24.76
N ILE A 253 5.04 10.50 -24.10
CA ILE A 253 5.40 9.90 -22.82
C ILE A 253 5.16 8.40 -22.83
N THR A 254 5.87 7.70 -21.98
CA THR A 254 5.67 6.30 -21.63
C THR A 254 5.25 6.11 -20.17
N ALA A 255 5.30 7.17 -19.39
CA ALA A 255 4.87 7.18 -18.00
C ALA A 255 4.32 8.56 -17.62
N VAL A 256 3.40 8.55 -16.65
CA VAL A 256 2.92 9.75 -15.97
C VAL A 256 3.63 9.83 -14.64
N THR A 257 4.46 10.86 -14.45
CA THR A 257 5.16 11.11 -13.19
C THR A 257 4.31 12.04 -12.31
N THR A 258 4.22 11.75 -11.04
CA THR A 258 3.52 12.57 -10.05
C THR A 258 4.42 12.85 -8.85
N GLU A 259 4.33 14.07 -8.31
CA GLU A 259 5.02 14.45 -7.08
C GLU A 259 4.27 14.04 -5.81
N GLY A 260 3.31 13.14 -5.94
CA GLY A 260 2.50 12.67 -4.82
C GLY A 260 1.54 13.73 -4.27
N THR A 261 0.26 13.42 -4.26
CA THR A 261 -0.76 14.31 -3.72
C THR A 261 -1.57 13.64 -2.63
N SER A 262 -2.01 14.42 -1.65
CA SER A 262 -2.82 13.92 -0.54
C SER A 262 -4.29 13.67 -0.91
N ASP A 263 -4.71 14.08 -2.11
CA ASP A 263 -6.08 13.99 -2.61
C ASP A 263 -6.32 12.78 -3.53
N GLY A 264 -5.29 11.98 -3.77
CA GLY A 264 -5.37 10.79 -4.61
C GLY A 264 -5.14 11.05 -6.11
N TYR A 265 -4.89 12.28 -6.52
CA TYR A 265 -4.55 12.59 -7.91
C TYR A 265 -3.17 12.03 -8.27
N ALA A 266 -3.11 11.19 -9.30
CA ALA A 266 -1.91 10.50 -9.70
C ALA A 266 -1.37 10.95 -11.07
N GLY A 267 -1.98 11.96 -11.66
CA GLY A 267 -1.55 12.56 -12.91
C GLY A 267 -2.54 12.42 -14.05
N GLN A 268 -2.20 13.03 -15.17
CA GLN A 268 -3.02 13.05 -16.39
C GLN A 268 -2.16 12.79 -17.62
N PHE A 269 -2.78 12.18 -18.62
CA PHE A 269 -2.22 12.00 -19.95
C PHE A 269 -3.31 12.12 -21.02
N LYS A 270 -2.91 12.24 -22.27
CA LYS A 270 -3.83 12.30 -23.40
C LYS A 270 -3.48 11.22 -24.42
N VAL A 271 -4.51 10.73 -25.10
CA VAL A 271 -4.37 9.97 -26.34
C VAL A 271 -4.77 10.88 -27.49
N LEU A 272 -3.89 11.01 -28.48
CA LEU A 272 -4.07 11.84 -29.69
C LEU A 272 -4.19 10.95 -30.91
N TYR A 273 -5.29 11.09 -31.64
CA TYR A 273 -5.55 10.41 -32.89
C TYR A 273 -5.43 11.41 -34.05
N PRO A 274 -4.50 11.24 -35.02
CA PRO A 274 -4.50 12.09 -36.23
C PRO A 274 -5.80 11.91 -37.01
N VAL A 275 -6.47 13.01 -37.36
CA VAL A 275 -7.76 12.95 -38.07
C VAL A 275 -7.64 12.19 -39.38
N GLY A 276 -6.52 12.33 -40.11
CA GLY A 276 -6.30 11.62 -41.37
C GLY A 276 -6.25 10.08 -41.23
N SER A 277 -5.78 9.55 -40.09
CA SER A 277 -5.65 8.10 -39.88
C SER A 277 -6.95 7.44 -39.42
N ILE A 278 -7.91 8.21 -38.92
CA ILE A 278 -9.19 7.70 -38.43
C ILE A 278 -10.38 8.08 -39.32
N GLN A 279 -10.12 8.64 -40.53
CA GLN A 279 -11.15 9.13 -41.44
C GLN A 279 -12.13 8.02 -41.82
N GLY A 280 -13.41 8.25 -41.56
CA GLY A 280 -14.48 7.28 -41.84
C GLY A 280 -14.52 6.09 -40.90
N GLN A 281 -13.77 6.13 -39.81
CA GLN A 281 -13.63 5.02 -38.87
C GLN A 281 -14.10 5.39 -37.45
N SER A 282 -14.47 4.38 -36.72
CA SER A 282 -14.66 4.45 -35.27
C SER A 282 -14.12 3.18 -34.62
N GLY A 283 -13.56 3.29 -33.45
CA GLY A 283 -12.97 2.13 -32.76
C GLY A 283 -12.53 2.47 -31.36
N ASN A 284 -11.94 1.44 -30.73
CA ASN A 284 -11.41 1.51 -29.39
C ASN A 284 -9.95 1.07 -29.40
N VAL A 285 -9.13 1.75 -28.61
CA VAL A 285 -7.73 1.39 -28.37
C VAL A 285 -7.59 1.04 -26.91
N GLN A 286 -7.00 -0.11 -26.64
CA GLN A 286 -6.75 -0.56 -25.25
C GLN A 286 -5.44 0.02 -24.73
N LEU A 287 -5.50 0.55 -23.51
CA LEU A 287 -4.36 1.08 -22.76
C LEU A 287 -4.07 0.16 -21.58
N SER A 288 -2.80 -0.14 -21.38
CA SER A 288 -2.27 -0.82 -20.21
C SER A 288 -1.50 0.20 -19.38
N LEU A 289 -1.84 0.28 -18.10
CA LEU A 289 -1.17 1.11 -17.12
C LEU A 289 -0.59 0.22 -16.04
N SER A 290 0.64 0.48 -15.66
CA SER A 290 1.34 -0.26 -14.60
C SER A 290 2.00 0.73 -13.64
N ALA A 291 1.78 0.55 -12.36
CA ALA A 291 2.35 1.39 -11.32
C ALA A 291 2.88 0.58 -10.16
N SER A 292 4.01 1.01 -9.60
CA SER A 292 4.47 0.53 -8.30
C SER A 292 3.83 1.39 -7.21
N VAL A 293 2.96 0.81 -6.42
CA VAL A 293 2.22 1.55 -5.39
C VAL A 293 2.68 1.09 -4.03
N ALA A 294 2.90 2.04 -3.11
CA ALA A 294 3.16 1.70 -1.72
C ALA A 294 1.92 1.02 -1.13
N GLN A 295 2.02 -0.25 -0.93
CA GLN A 295 1.08 -1.04 -0.16
C GLN A 295 1.82 -1.65 1.01
N TYR A 296 1.29 -1.45 2.22
CA TYR A 296 1.88 -2.06 3.40
C TYR A 296 1.13 -3.35 3.73
N ALA A 297 1.78 -4.48 3.49
CA ALA A 297 1.38 -5.76 4.05
C ALA A 297 2.11 -5.96 5.37
N ALA A 298 1.39 -6.28 6.42
CA ALA A 298 2.00 -6.47 7.73
C ALA A 298 2.45 -7.93 7.90
N MET A 299 3.75 -8.09 8.09
CA MET A 299 4.36 -9.37 8.43
C MET A 299 4.36 -9.57 9.94
N TYR A 300 3.60 -10.55 10.40
CA TYR A 300 3.53 -10.91 11.80
C TYR A 300 4.46 -12.05 12.12
N ALA A 301 5.19 -11.93 13.22
CA ALA A 301 5.84 -13.05 13.86
C ALA A 301 4.95 -13.58 14.98
N VAL A 302 4.46 -14.81 14.81
CA VAL A 302 3.59 -15.49 15.78
C VAL A 302 4.43 -16.45 16.60
N CYS A 303 4.37 -16.31 17.92
CA CYS A 303 5.14 -17.17 18.81
C CYS A 303 4.71 -18.63 18.69
N LEU A 304 5.64 -19.51 18.37
CA LEU A 304 5.40 -20.95 18.24
C LEU A 304 5.25 -21.62 19.62
N GLU A 305 5.86 -21.05 20.65
CA GLU A 305 5.82 -21.57 21.99
C GLU A 305 5.16 -20.55 22.93
N LYS A 306 4.32 -21.05 23.82
CA LYS A 306 3.84 -20.24 24.92
C LYS A 306 4.99 -19.89 25.85
N ASP A 307 5.04 -18.65 26.32
CA ASP A 307 5.95 -18.27 27.36
C ASP A 307 5.67 -19.10 28.65
N ARG A 308 6.55 -19.00 29.66
CA ARG A 308 6.37 -19.67 30.93
C ARG A 308 5.07 -19.34 31.66
N TYR A 309 4.33 -18.33 31.20
CA TYR A 309 3.03 -17.91 31.75
C TYR A 309 1.87 -18.36 30.88
N GLY A 310 2.13 -19.10 29.80
CA GLY A 310 1.12 -19.61 28.87
C GLY A 310 0.62 -18.58 27.86
N ASN A 311 1.31 -17.45 27.67
CA ASN A 311 0.93 -16.40 26.75
C ASN A 311 1.58 -16.59 25.39
N LEU A 312 0.86 -16.19 24.34
CA LEU A 312 1.38 -16.06 22.99
C LEU A 312 1.65 -14.58 22.70
N GLN A 313 2.87 -14.29 22.26
CA GLN A 313 3.27 -12.96 21.84
C GLN A 313 3.25 -12.87 20.32
N ASN A 314 2.74 -11.77 19.80
CA ASN A 314 2.80 -11.47 18.37
C ASN A 314 3.51 -10.13 18.17
N TYR A 315 4.34 -10.10 17.14
CA TYR A 315 5.07 -8.90 16.72
C TYR A 315 4.78 -8.61 15.27
N ILE A 316 4.74 -7.34 14.91
CA ILE A 316 4.91 -6.95 13.51
C ILE A 316 6.40 -6.81 13.28
N CYS A 317 6.96 -7.65 12.40
CA CYS A 317 8.39 -7.70 12.11
C CYS A 317 8.75 -6.88 10.90
N ASP A 318 7.83 -6.73 9.96
CA ASP A 318 8.07 -5.99 8.73
C ASP A 318 6.76 -5.47 8.15
N LEU A 319 6.91 -4.48 7.25
CA LEU A 319 5.85 -4.02 6.36
C LEU A 319 6.40 -4.05 4.94
N ASP A 320 5.90 -4.92 4.12
CA ASP A 320 6.17 -4.85 2.68
C ASP A 320 5.49 -3.61 2.10
N ASN A 321 6.22 -2.82 1.31
CA ASN A 321 5.75 -1.55 0.80
C ASN A 321 5.71 -1.45 -0.74
N ASN A 322 5.94 -2.56 -1.44
CA ASN A 322 6.00 -2.54 -2.89
C ASN A 322 5.05 -3.56 -3.51
N ARG A 323 3.94 -3.09 -4.05
CA ARG A 323 3.03 -3.88 -4.88
C ARG A 323 2.96 -3.28 -6.28
N GLN A 324 3.02 -4.15 -7.28
CA GLN A 324 2.74 -3.79 -8.66
C GLN A 324 1.23 -3.77 -8.87
N MET A 325 0.75 -2.70 -9.49
CA MET A 325 -0.64 -2.58 -9.90
C MET A 325 -0.74 -2.45 -11.41
N GLU A 326 -1.64 -3.21 -11.99
CA GLU A 326 -1.96 -3.11 -13.40
C GLU A 326 -3.40 -2.65 -13.58
N LEU A 327 -3.59 -1.72 -14.49
CA LEU A 327 -4.87 -1.17 -14.87
C LEU A 327 -5.01 -1.24 -16.38
N ALA A 328 -6.23 -1.42 -16.84
CA ALA A 328 -6.55 -1.26 -18.25
C ALA A 328 -7.57 -0.14 -18.43
N ALA A 329 -7.39 0.66 -19.46
CA ALA A 329 -8.35 1.67 -19.88
C ALA A 329 -8.63 1.53 -21.37
N ILE A 330 -9.77 2.04 -21.79
CA ILE A 330 -10.17 2.06 -23.20
C ILE A 330 -10.27 3.51 -23.65
N SER A 331 -9.51 3.85 -24.69
CA SER A 331 -9.67 5.09 -25.42
C SER A 331 -10.53 4.85 -26.66
N SER A 332 -11.55 5.66 -26.85
CA SER A 332 -12.51 5.54 -27.97
C SER A 332 -12.36 6.70 -28.92
N TYR A 333 -12.45 6.43 -30.23
CA TYR A 333 -12.43 7.46 -31.27
C TYR A 333 -13.54 7.23 -32.27
N ALA A 334 -14.04 8.32 -32.87
CA ALA A 334 -14.96 8.31 -34.01
C ALA A 334 -14.63 9.47 -34.92
N ASP A 335 -14.80 9.29 -36.25
CA ASP A 335 -14.62 10.36 -37.22
C ASP A 335 -15.76 11.39 -37.17
N SER A 336 -16.96 10.97 -36.77
CA SER A 336 -18.12 11.86 -36.72
C SER A 336 -17.95 12.99 -35.70
N THR A 337 -18.38 14.18 -36.08
CA THR A 337 -18.43 15.36 -35.20
C THR A 337 -19.67 15.35 -34.29
N GLU A 338 -20.57 14.40 -34.46
CA GLU A 338 -21.74 14.26 -33.64
C GLU A 338 -21.33 13.64 -32.28
N ASP A 339 -21.67 14.32 -31.19
CA ASP A 339 -21.68 13.74 -29.85
C ASP A 339 -22.69 12.58 -29.87
N VAL A 340 -22.22 11.37 -30.05
CA VAL A 340 -23.06 10.21 -29.86
C VAL A 340 -23.35 10.12 -28.36
N PRO A 341 -24.60 10.29 -27.92
CA PRO A 341 -24.99 9.99 -26.57
C PRO A 341 -24.95 8.47 -26.42
N GLY A 342 -23.80 7.93 -26.16
CA GLY A 342 -23.56 6.52 -26.02
C GLY A 342 -23.11 6.21 -24.60
N GLU A 343 -23.71 5.15 -24.08
CA GLU A 343 -23.34 4.54 -22.80
C GLU A 343 -21.83 4.55 -22.60
N THR A 344 -21.42 5.02 -21.46
CA THR A 344 -20.00 5.07 -21.06
C THR A 344 -19.44 3.64 -21.04
N LEU A 345 -18.83 3.22 -22.15
CA LEU A 345 -18.11 1.95 -22.25
C LEU A 345 -16.70 2.08 -21.61
N LEU A 346 -16.65 2.62 -20.41
CA LEU A 346 -15.46 2.52 -19.56
C LEU A 346 -15.48 1.16 -18.86
N LYS A 347 -14.98 0.15 -19.54
CA LYS A 347 -14.69 -1.13 -18.89
C LYS A 347 -13.30 -1.02 -18.27
N ILE A 348 -13.24 -0.52 -17.03
CA ILE A 348 -12.02 -0.57 -16.24
C ILE A 348 -11.91 -2.00 -15.75
N VAL A 349 -10.90 -2.72 -16.21
CA VAL A 349 -10.55 -4.04 -15.67
C VAL A 349 -9.36 -3.84 -14.75
N LYS A 350 -9.59 -3.96 -13.46
CA LYS A 350 -8.54 -4.01 -12.45
C LYS A 350 -7.98 -5.43 -12.46
N LEU A 351 -6.73 -5.60 -12.87
CA LEU A 351 -5.99 -6.83 -12.70
C LEU A 351 -5.14 -6.68 -11.43
N GLU A 352 -5.56 -7.30 -10.35
CA GLU A 352 -4.73 -7.49 -9.17
C GLU A 352 -3.93 -8.77 -9.36
N GLU A 353 -2.60 -8.69 -9.42
CA GLU A 353 -1.78 -9.87 -9.19
C GLU A 353 -1.83 -10.20 -7.70
N GLY A 354 -2.52 -11.29 -7.42
CA GLY A 354 -2.39 -12.13 -6.25
C GLY A 354 -2.41 -11.43 -4.90
N THR A 355 -3.58 -11.10 -4.37
CA THR A 355 -3.91 -11.35 -2.97
C THR A 355 -5.42 -11.36 -2.83
N GLU A 356 -6.01 -12.55 -2.80
CA GLU A 356 -7.26 -12.69 -2.10
C GLU A 356 -7.00 -12.41 -0.63
N THR A 357 -7.63 -11.36 -0.12
CA THR A 357 -7.69 -11.13 1.32
C THR A 357 -8.38 -12.34 1.94
N PRO A 358 -7.77 -13.07 2.87
CA PRO A 358 -8.50 -14.09 3.61
C PRO A 358 -9.68 -13.43 4.29
N ALA A 359 -10.86 -13.94 4.02
CA ALA A 359 -12.09 -13.47 4.65
C ALA A 359 -11.90 -13.44 6.17
N GLY A 360 -12.02 -12.25 6.74
CA GLY A 360 -12.02 -11.87 8.11
C GLY A 360 -11.91 -12.96 9.16
N GLY A 361 -10.71 -13.19 9.63
CA GLY A 361 -10.48 -13.77 10.93
C GLY A 361 -10.66 -12.69 11.98
N GLY A 362 -11.90 -12.40 12.36
CA GLY A 362 -12.18 -11.52 13.46
C GLY A 362 -11.48 -12.02 14.71
N CYS A 363 -10.69 -11.16 15.32
CA CYS A 363 -10.15 -11.38 16.65
C CYS A 363 -11.34 -11.52 17.61
N VAL A 364 -11.71 -12.76 17.94
CA VAL A 364 -12.71 -13.03 18.96
C VAL A 364 -12.09 -12.70 20.29
N GLN A 365 -12.43 -11.55 20.85
CA GLN A 365 -12.28 -11.31 22.28
C GLN A 365 -13.11 -12.37 23.01
N ARG A 366 -12.44 -13.27 23.69
CA ARG A 366 -13.05 -14.02 24.78
C ARG A 366 -12.68 -13.33 26.07
N GLY A 367 -13.74 -12.91 26.76
CA GLY A 367 -13.72 -12.32 28.09
C GLY A 367 -13.20 -13.28 29.18
#